data_07613ef628470ca660812fc52ad5c3b0
#
_entry.id   07613ef628470ca660812fc52ad5c3b0
#
_cell.length_a   1.000
_cell.length_b   1.000
_cell.length_c   1.000
_cell.angle_alpha   90.00
_cell.angle_beta   90.00
_cell.angle_gamma   90.00
#
_symmetry.space_group_name_H-M   'P 1'
#
loop_
_entity.id
_entity.type
_entity.pdbx_description
1 polymer ?
#
loop_
_entity_poly.entity_id
_entity_poly.type
_entity_poly.pdbx_seq_one_letter_code
_entity_poly.pdbx_strand_id
1 'polypeptide(L)'
;MIIKEIEISDYRNLSHVILKPIPQINVIYGQNAQGKTNLLEAMWIFTGGHSFRGALIAFGKTTFEMNMKFFSEEREQDAKINMTNGRRSVTINDIPKKSASSLVGKFCAVVFSPQHLSLVKEGPSNRRNFIDGSLCQSKPAYAKLLMHYNRTLSQRNMLLKEITKHPELKDTLEIWDEKLVKFGVSIIKERFSYLERLQPIVEEIYHGISSQKEHFSLKYDSSFLK
;
A
#
# COMPACT_ATOMS: atom_id res chain seq x y z
N MET A 1 13.78 -8.47 -8.13
CA MET A 1 12.37 -8.53 -8.60
C MET A 1 12.29 -7.83 -9.95
N ILE A 2 11.72 -8.47 -10.98
CA ILE A 2 11.75 -7.99 -12.37
C ILE A 2 10.37 -8.24 -12.99
N ILE A 3 9.73 -7.21 -13.52
CA ILE A 3 8.52 -7.37 -14.34
C ILE A 3 8.93 -7.92 -15.70
N LYS A 4 8.32 -9.01 -16.13
CA LYS A 4 8.52 -9.62 -17.44
C LYS A 4 7.50 -9.13 -18.47
N GLU A 5 6.26 -9.04 -18.04
CA GLU A 5 5.14 -8.62 -18.87
C GLU A 5 4.03 -8.07 -17.98
N ILE A 6 3.38 -7.02 -18.43
CA ILE A 6 2.12 -6.56 -17.87
C ILE A 6 1.12 -6.35 -18.99
N GLU A 7 -0.07 -6.91 -18.84
CA GLU A 7 -1.22 -6.76 -19.72
C GLU A 7 -2.35 -6.10 -18.93
N ILE A 8 -2.96 -5.09 -19.53
CA ILE A 8 -4.00 -4.28 -18.89
C ILE A 8 -5.13 -4.09 -19.89
N SER A 9 -6.35 -4.36 -19.49
CA SER A 9 -7.56 -4.17 -20.30
C SER A 9 -8.63 -3.41 -19.53
N ASP A 10 -9.22 -2.39 -20.16
CA ASP A 10 -10.33 -1.58 -19.67
C ASP A 10 -10.08 -0.93 -18.29
N TYR A 11 -8.84 -0.57 -18.01
CA TYR A 11 -8.44 0.10 -16.78
C TYR A 11 -8.31 1.61 -17.01
N ARG A 12 -9.15 2.43 -16.38
CA ARG A 12 -9.19 3.89 -16.55
C ARG A 12 -9.32 4.31 -18.02
N ASN A 13 -8.27 4.92 -18.59
CA ASN A 13 -8.21 5.28 -20.02
C ASN A 13 -7.33 4.32 -20.84
N LEU A 14 -6.92 3.21 -20.26
CA LEU A 14 -6.18 2.15 -20.96
C LEU A 14 -7.17 1.09 -21.45
N SER A 15 -7.46 1.08 -22.74
CA SER A 15 -8.37 0.10 -23.35
C SER A 15 -7.72 -1.28 -23.44
N HIS A 16 -6.50 -1.35 -23.99
CA HIS A 16 -5.69 -2.55 -24.01
C HIS A 16 -4.22 -2.17 -24.17
N VAL A 17 -3.39 -2.61 -23.25
CA VAL A 17 -1.94 -2.34 -23.26
C VAL A 17 -1.19 -3.60 -22.86
N ILE A 18 -0.19 -3.98 -23.64
CA ILE A 18 0.79 -5.01 -23.30
C ILE A 18 2.16 -4.33 -23.26
N LEU A 19 2.85 -4.47 -22.14
CA LEU A 19 4.21 -3.95 -21.97
C LEU A 19 5.13 -5.07 -21.48
N LYS A 20 6.30 -5.18 -22.14
CA LYS A 20 7.39 -6.07 -21.74
C LYS A 20 8.62 -5.23 -21.40
N PRO A 21 8.74 -4.77 -20.15
CA PRO A 21 9.85 -3.92 -19.77
C PRO A 21 11.17 -4.69 -19.74
N ILE A 22 12.26 -3.97 -20.00
CA ILE A 22 13.60 -4.49 -19.75
C ILE A 22 13.96 -4.39 -18.26
N PRO A 23 14.89 -5.21 -17.74
CA PRO A 23 15.23 -5.21 -16.31
C PRO A 23 15.83 -3.91 -15.76
N GLN A 24 16.28 -3.03 -16.64
CA GLN A 24 16.98 -1.78 -16.27
C GLN A 24 16.04 -0.58 -16.33
N ILE A 25 16.37 0.43 -17.14
CA ILE A 25 15.64 1.69 -17.24
C ILE A 25 14.65 1.60 -18.40
N ASN A 26 13.37 1.88 -18.11
CA ASN A 26 12.32 2.01 -19.10
C ASN A 26 11.79 3.44 -19.06
N VAL A 27 11.75 4.10 -20.22
CA VAL A 27 11.25 5.48 -20.33
C VAL A 27 9.87 5.45 -20.98
N ILE A 28 8.85 5.93 -20.25
CA ILE A 28 7.47 6.05 -20.73
C ILE A 28 7.20 7.51 -21.03
N TYR A 29 7.07 7.85 -22.31
CA TYR A 29 6.84 9.23 -22.77
C TYR A 29 5.63 9.34 -23.69
N GLY A 30 5.16 10.56 -23.92
CA GLY A 30 4.01 10.84 -24.77
C GLY A 30 3.23 12.07 -24.26
N GLN A 31 2.16 12.42 -24.96
CA GLN A 31 1.31 13.57 -24.62
C GLN A 31 0.62 13.41 -23.26
N ASN A 32 0.17 14.51 -22.68
CA ASN A 32 -0.57 14.49 -21.43
C ASN A 32 -1.92 13.76 -21.59
N ALA A 33 -2.41 13.21 -20.49
CA ALA A 33 -3.66 12.44 -20.43
C ALA A 33 -3.67 11.10 -21.20
N GLN A 34 -2.58 10.65 -21.78
CA GLN A 34 -2.50 9.37 -22.54
C GLN A 34 -2.38 8.12 -21.64
N GLY A 35 -2.47 8.24 -20.30
CA GLY A 35 -2.48 7.09 -19.41
C GLY A 35 -1.12 6.67 -18.84
N LYS A 36 -0.04 7.43 -19.05
CA LYS A 36 1.30 7.11 -18.50
C LYS A 36 1.26 6.85 -16.99
N THR A 37 0.63 7.74 -16.24
CA THR A 37 0.46 7.60 -14.79
C THR A 37 -0.45 6.42 -14.43
N ASN A 38 -1.46 6.14 -15.25
CA ASN A 38 -2.37 5.02 -15.02
C ASN A 38 -1.67 3.68 -15.24
N LEU A 39 -0.70 3.60 -16.15
CA LEU A 39 0.14 2.43 -16.33
C LEU A 39 1.01 2.16 -15.09
N LEU A 40 1.66 3.19 -14.55
CA LEU A 40 2.45 3.07 -13.32
C LEU A 40 1.57 2.71 -12.11
N GLU A 41 0.37 3.29 -12.02
CA GLU A 41 -0.60 2.96 -10.98
C GLU A 41 -1.08 1.50 -11.09
N ALA A 42 -1.30 0.99 -12.30
CA ALA A 42 -1.65 -0.41 -12.51
C ALA A 42 -0.56 -1.35 -11.97
N MET A 43 0.72 -1.05 -12.21
CA MET A 43 1.84 -1.81 -11.62
C MET A 43 1.83 -1.71 -10.08
N TRP A 44 1.57 -0.53 -9.53
CA TRP A 44 1.48 -0.31 -8.08
C TRP A 44 0.38 -1.15 -7.42
N ILE A 45 -0.76 -1.35 -8.06
CA ILE A 45 -1.86 -2.14 -7.50
C ILE A 45 -1.45 -3.59 -7.23
N PHE A 46 -0.49 -4.15 -7.97
CA PHE A 46 0.04 -5.49 -7.72
C PHE A 46 0.86 -5.61 -6.42
N THR A 47 1.27 -4.52 -5.80
CA THR A 47 1.87 -4.55 -4.45
C THR A 47 0.84 -4.83 -3.35
N GLY A 48 -0.44 -4.89 -3.67
CA GLY A 48 -1.56 -4.86 -2.72
C GLY A 48 -1.91 -3.44 -2.28
N GLY A 49 -1.29 -2.42 -2.86
CA GLY A 49 -1.57 -1.01 -2.60
C GLY A 49 -2.95 -0.57 -3.08
N HIS A 50 -3.41 0.55 -2.53
CA HIS A 50 -4.64 1.19 -2.98
C HIS A 50 -4.37 2.07 -4.19
N SER A 51 -5.39 2.25 -5.02
CA SER A 51 -5.37 3.22 -6.09
C SER A 51 -5.18 4.65 -5.56
N PHE A 52 -4.46 5.46 -6.30
CA PHE A 52 -4.25 6.88 -5.97
C PHE A 52 -5.50 7.74 -6.21
N ARG A 53 -6.48 7.24 -6.96
CA ARG A 53 -7.69 7.96 -7.39
C ARG A 53 -8.88 7.01 -7.37
N GLY A 54 -10.11 7.53 -7.48
CA GLY A 54 -11.37 6.80 -7.36
C GLY A 54 -11.58 5.64 -8.36
N ALA A 55 -12.37 5.87 -9.42
CA ALA A 55 -12.80 4.81 -10.32
C ALA A 55 -11.65 4.12 -11.07
N LEU A 56 -11.64 2.79 -11.07
CA LEU A 56 -10.61 1.95 -11.70
C LEU A 56 -11.04 1.47 -13.10
N ILE A 57 -12.34 1.25 -13.31
CA ILE A 57 -12.89 0.73 -14.55
C ILE A 57 -12.98 1.85 -15.59
N ALA A 58 -12.69 1.55 -16.83
CA ALA A 58 -12.79 2.48 -17.94
C ALA A 58 -14.22 2.99 -18.12
N PHE A 59 -14.37 4.21 -18.62
CA PHE A 59 -15.69 4.79 -18.87
C PHE A 59 -16.51 3.94 -19.84
N GLY A 60 -17.76 3.67 -19.50
CA GLY A 60 -18.66 2.83 -20.29
C GLY A 60 -18.40 1.32 -20.18
N LYS A 61 -17.46 0.90 -19.32
CA LYS A 61 -17.19 -0.53 -19.08
C LYS A 61 -17.68 -0.95 -17.69
N THR A 62 -17.87 -2.25 -17.53
CA THR A 62 -18.32 -2.88 -16.26
C THR A 62 -17.22 -3.71 -15.60
N THR A 63 -16.15 -3.94 -16.32
CA THR A 63 -15.04 -4.80 -15.89
C THR A 63 -13.71 -4.18 -16.26
N PHE A 64 -12.65 -4.56 -15.56
CA PHE A 64 -11.26 -4.45 -16.02
C PHE A 64 -10.49 -5.73 -15.69
N GLU A 65 -9.43 -5.97 -16.44
CA GLU A 65 -8.51 -7.06 -16.21
C GLU A 65 -7.06 -6.57 -16.27
N MET A 66 -6.25 -7.05 -15.34
CA MET A 66 -4.81 -6.83 -15.35
C MET A 66 -4.09 -8.13 -15.05
N ASN A 67 -3.08 -8.43 -15.83
CA ASN A 67 -2.21 -9.59 -15.64
C ASN A 67 -0.75 -9.13 -15.61
N MET A 68 0.04 -9.63 -14.65
CA MET A 68 1.45 -9.31 -14.53
C MET A 68 2.28 -10.57 -14.28
N LYS A 69 3.22 -10.83 -15.19
CA LYS A 69 4.26 -11.85 -15.03
C LYS A 69 5.53 -11.18 -14.51
N PHE A 70 6.09 -11.70 -13.43
CA PHE A 70 7.26 -11.15 -12.80
C PHE A 70 8.16 -12.24 -12.19
N PHE A 71 9.44 -11.93 -12.06
CA PHE A 71 10.41 -12.78 -11.39
C PHE A 71 10.61 -12.28 -9.97
N SER A 72 10.36 -13.14 -8.98
CA SER A 72 10.49 -12.87 -7.56
C SER A 72 10.69 -14.17 -6.80
N GLU A 73 11.39 -14.15 -5.65
CA GLU A 73 11.65 -15.36 -4.85
C GLU A 73 12.26 -16.49 -5.70
N GLU A 74 13.24 -16.16 -6.59
CA GLU A 74 13.98 -17.07 -7.48
C GLU A 74 13.12 -17.85 -8.49
N ARG A 75 11.90 -17.39 -8.76
CA ARG A 75 10.97 -18.03 -9.70
C ARG A 75 10.13 -17.02 -10.46
N GLU A 76 9.59 -17.48 -11.58
CA GLU A 76 8.54 -16.75 -12.27
C GLU A 76 7.22 -16.88 -11.52
N GLN A 77 6.49 -15.78 -11.45
CA GLN A 77 5.18 -15.68 -10.83
C GLN A 77 4.23 -14.94 -11.77
N ASP A 78 2.97 -15.31 -11.69
CA ASP A 78 1.86 -14.67 -12.39
C ASP A 78 0.85 -14.16 -11.38
N ALA A 79 0.38 -12.93 -11.56
CA ALA A 79 -0.67 -12.36 -10.75
C ALA A 79 -1.72 -11.71 -11.66
N LYS A 80 -3.00 -12.08 -11.45
CA LYS A 80 -4.14 -11.52 -12.17
C LYS A 80 -5.07 -10.79 -11.22
N ILE A 81 -5.54 -9.63 -11.64
CA ILE A 81 -6.51 -8.81 -10.91
C ILE A 81 -7.65 -8.51 -11.86
N ASN A 82 -8.83 -8.97 -11.52
CA ASN A 82 -10.05 -8.69 -12.27
C ASN A 82 -11.03 -7.94 -11.38
N MET A 83 -11.78 -7.03 -11.96
CA MET A 83 -12.93 -6.41 -11.33
C MET A 83 -14.16 -6.61 -12.21
N THR A 84 -15.22 -7.15 -11.63
CA THR A 84 -16.49 -7.38 -12.32
C THR A 84 -17.61 -6.99 -11.36
N ASN A 85 -18.51 -6.11 -11.80
CA ASN A 85 -19.64 -5.63 -10.99
C ASN A 85 -19.22 -5.13 -9.60
N GLY A 86 -18.11 -4.36 -9.52
CA GLY A 86 -17.58 -3.81 -8.28
C GLY A 86 -16.88 -4.81 -7.36
N ARG A 87 -16.80 -6.09 -7.73
CA ARG A 87 -16.08 -7.12 -6.97
C ARG A 87 -14.73 -7.38 -7.58
N ARG A 88 -13.69 -7.23 -6.78
CA ARG A 88 -12.31 -7.56 -7.16
C ARG A 88 -12.02 -9.03 -6.87
N SER A 89 -11.49 -9.74 -7.85
CA SER A 89 -10.90 -11.07 -7.70
C SER A 89 -9.41 -11.02 -7.99
N VAL A 90 -8.65 -11.89 -7.33
CA VAL A 90 -7.20 -11.99 -7.48
C VAL A 90 -6.82 -13.45 -7.65
N THR A 91 -5.93 -13.72 -8.58
CA THR A 91 -5.34 -15.04 -8.80
C THR A 91 -3.81 -14.88 -8.75
N ILE A 92 -3.12 -15.80 -8.11
CA ILE A 92 -1.65 -15.84 -8.07
C ILE A 92 -1.21 -17.25 -8.46
N ASN A 93 -0.41 -17.37 -9.52
CA ASN A 93 0.02 -18.64 -10.08
C ASN A 93 -1.18 -19.57 -10.33
N ASP A 94 -2.20 -19.06 -11.01
CA ASP A 94 -3.48 -19.70 -11.32
C ASP A 94 -4.31 -20.15 -10.10
N ILE A 95 -3.91 -19.79 -8.89
CA ILE A 95 -4.64 -20.11 -7.66
C ILE A 95 -5.48 -18.90 -7.24
N PRO A 96 -6.83 -19.00 -7.24
CA PRO A 96 -7.70 -17.93 -6.75
C PRO A 96 -7.41 -17.60 -5.28
N LYS A 97 -7.42 -16.30 -4.95
CA LYS A 97 -7.19 -15.80 -3.59
C LYS A 97 -8.45 -15.14 -3.02
N LYS A 98 -8.65 -15.27 -1.72
CA LYS A 98 -9.83 -14.75 -1.03
C LYS A 98 -9.89 -13.22 -0.99
N SER A 99 -8.76 -12.52 -1.13
CA SER A 99 -8.71 -11.06 -1.06
C SER A 99 -7.46 -10.49 -1.76
N ALA A 100 -7.52 -9.21 -2.12
CA ALA A 100 -6.40 -8.46 -2.69
C ALA A 100 -5.19 -8.36 -1.75
N SER A 101 -5.38 -8.50 -0.43
CA SER A 101 -4.28 -8.53 0.54
C SER A 101 -3.32 -9.71 0.34
N SER A 102 -3.71 -10.72 -0.44
CA SER A 102 -2.84 -11.84 -0.81
C SER A 102 -1.69 -11.44 -1.75
N LEU A 103 -1.78 -10.28 -2.41
CA LEU A 103 -0.71 -9.70 -3.24
C LEU A 103 0.41 -9.09 -2.39
N VAL A 104 0.10 -8.67 -1.16
CA VAL A 104 1.05 -7.99 -0.28
C VAL A 104 2.27 -8.86 -0.04
N GLY A 105 3.46 -8.31 -0.35
CA GLY A 105 4.75 -8.99 -0.24
C GLY A 105 5.07 -9.97 -1.37
N LYS A 106 4.18 -10.15 -2.37
CA LYS A 106 4.48 -10.97 -3.56
C LYS A 106 5.21 -10.18 -4.63
N PHE A 107 4.74 -8.98 -4.87
CA PHE A 107 5.41 -7.99 -5.69
C PHE A 107 5.63 -6.73 -4.87
N CYS A 108 6.86 -6.23 -4.81
CA CYS A 108 7.21 -5.00 -4.10
C CYS A 108 7.67 -3.94 -5.09
N ALA A 109 7.19 -2.72 -4.91
CA ALA A 109 7.57 -1.58 -5.72
C ALA A 109 7.62 -0.30 -4.88
N VAL A 110 8.42 0.65 -5.33
CA VAL A 110 8.45 2.02 -4.79
C VAL A 110 7.96 2.94 -5.88
N VAL A 111 7.01 3.81 -5.55
CA VAL A 111 6.51 4.83 -6.46
C VAL A 111 6.93 6.20 -5.92
N PHE A 112 7.51 7.02 -6.79
CA PHE A 112 7.75 8.43 -6.52
C PHE A 112 6.85 9.28 -7.42
N SER A 113 6.12 10.21 -6.84
CA SER A 113 5.23 11.11 -7.56
C SER A 113 5.17 12.48 -6.88
N PRO A 114 4.75 13.56 -7.58
CA PRO A 114 4.55 14.86 -6.96
C PRO A 114 3.60 14.86 -5.74
N GLN A 115 2.69 13.90 -5.67
CA GLN A 115 1.77 13.74 -4.53
C GLN A 115 2.51 13.39 -3.22
N HIS A 116 3.71 12.79 -3.29
CA HIS A 116 4.51 12.49 -2.09
C HIS A 116 5.08 13.73 -1.39
N LEU A 117 4.98 14.93 -2.02
CA LEU A 117 5.24 16.19 -1.32
C LEU A 117 4.29 16.40 -0.12
N SER A 118 3.14 15.75 -0.12
CA SER A 118 2.22 15.72 1.03
C SER A 118 2.84 15.10 2.29
N LEU A 119 3.86 14.24 2.16
CA LEU A 119 4.59 13.68 3.31
C LEU A 119 5.24 14.77 4.16
N VAL A 120 5.68 15.85 3.54
CA VAL A 120 6.30 17.00 4.21
C VAL A 120 5.26 18.06 4.56
N LYS A 121 4.36 18.38 3.63
CA LYS A 121 3.42 19.51 3.75
C LYS A 121 2.19 19.20 4.60
N GLU A 122 1.76 17.95 4.64
CA GLU A 122 0.51 17.56 5.29
C GLU A 122 0.75 16.86 6.64
N GLY A 123 -0.34 16.50 7.30
CA GLY A 123 -0.34 15.97 8.65
C GLY A 123 0.27 14.57 8.80
N PRO A 124 0.37 14.08 10.05
CA PRO A 124 1.05 12.83 10.38
C PRO A 124 0.39 11.57 9.78
N SER A 125 -0.86 11.66 9.34
CA SER A 125 -1.56 10.52 8.73
C SER A 125 -0.88 10.04 7.44
N ASN A 126 -0.45 10.97 6.57
CA ASN A 126 0.23 10.61 5.33
C ASN A 126 1.59 9.96 5.60
N ARG A 127 2.34 10.46 6.58
CA ARG A 127 3.60 9.85 7.01
C ARG A 127 3.40 8.44 7.56
N ARG A 128 2.37 8.22 8.40
CA ARG A 128 2.03 6.88 8.87
C ARG A 128 1.64 5.94 7.73
N ASN A 129 0.79 6.39 6.83
CA ASN A 129 0.37 5.58 5.67
C ASN A 129 1.54 5.19 4.77
N PHE A 130 2.52 6.08 4.59
CA PHE A 130 3.74 5.78 3.84
C PHE A 130 4.59 4.70 4.51
N ILE A 131 4.83 4.82 5.82
CA ILE A 131 5.59 3.83 6.61
C ILE A 131 4.83 2.49 6.61
N ASP A 132 3.52 2.52 6.85
CA ASP A 132 2.69 1.32 6.88
C ASP A 132 2.68 0.61 5.52
N GLY A 133 2.62 1.37 4.42
CA GLY A 133 2.71 0.83 3.06
C GLY A 133 4.04 0.11 2.82
N SER A 134 5.15 0.71 3.25
CA SER A 134 6.49 0.12 3.14
C SER A 134 6.63 -1.13 4.02
N LEU A 135 6.15 -1.07 5.26
CA LEU A 135 6.15 -2.21 6.18
C LEU A 135 5.27 -3.35 5.69
N CYS A 136 4.10 -3.06 5.13
CA CYS A 136 3.22 -4.08 4.58
C CYS A 136 3.90 -4.86 3.45
N GLN A 137 4.59 -4.17 2.54
CA GLN A 137 5.30 -4.84 1.44
C GLN A 137 6.48 -5.70 1.93
N SER A 138 7.26 -5.21 2.90
CA SER A 138 8.45 -5.91 3.41
C SER A 138 8.13 -7.01 4.41
N LYS A 139 7.01 -6.90 5.14
CA LYS A 139 6.59 -7.82 6.20
C LYS A 139 5.09 -8.15 6.07
N PRO A 140 4.69 -9.21 5.36
CA PRO A 140 3.28 -9.59 5.22
C PRO A 140 2.54 -9.81 6.56
N ALA A 141 3.26 -10.19 7.62
CA ALA A 141 2.69 -10.30 8.97
C ALA A 141 2.24 -8.93 9.52
N TYR A 142 2.95 -7.84 9.18
CA TYR A 142 2.56 -6.49 9.57
C TYR A 142 1.25 -6.06 8.90
N ALA A 143 1.03 -6.41 7.64
CA ALA A 143 -0.22 -6.13 6.95
C ALA A 143 -1.42 -6.78 7.65
N LYS A 144 -1.27 -8.02 8.14
CA LYS A 144 -2.30 -8.70 8.94
C LYS A 144 -2.53 -8.00 10.28
N LEU A 145 -1.46 -7.60 10.95
CA LEU A 145 -1.51 -6.86 12.22
C LEU A 145 -2.28 -5.54 12.05
N LEU A 146 -1.94 -4.75 11.02
CA LEU A 146 -2.58 -3.48 10.71
C LEU A 146 -4.07 -3.67 10.36
N MET A 147 -4.40 -4.71 9.62
CA MET A 147 -5.78 -5.07 9.30
C MET A 147 -6.58 -5.39 10.58
N HIS A 148 -6.03 -6.18 11.50
CA HIS A 148 -6.68 -6.51 12.78
C HIS A 148 -6.88 -5.26 13.63
N TYR A 149 -5.88 -4.40 13.74
CA TYR A 149 -5.97 -3.14 14.45
C TYR A 149 -7.09 -2.25 13.90
N ASN A 150 -7.11 -2.02 12.60
CA ASN A 150 -8.12 -1.17 11.95
C ASN A 150 -9.54 -1.74 12.09
N ARG A 151 -9.69 -3.06 11.99
CA ARG A 151 -10.98 -3.73 12.22
C ARG A 151 -11.44 -3.56 13.67
N THR A 152 -10.56 -3.79 14.63
CA THR A 152 -10.87 -3.62 16.06
C THR A 152 -11.25 -2.17 16.36
N LEU A 153 -10.50 -1.20 15.82
CA LEU A 153 -10.80 0.23 15.97
C LEU A 153 -12.18 0.59 15.41
N SER A 154 -12.52 0.07 14.22
CA SER A 154 -13.83 0.30 13.61
C SER A 154 -14.96 -0.28 14.47
N GLN A 155 -14.79 -1.51 14.97
CA GLN A 155 -15.77 -2.16 15.83
C GLN A 155 -15.96 -1.43 17.16
N ARG A 156 -14.84 -0.98 17.78
CA ARG A 156 -14.90 -0.15 18.99
C ARG A 156 -15.63 1.18 18.75
N ASN A 157 -15.35 1.84 17.65
CA ASN A 157 -16.01 3.09 17.31
C ASN A 157 -17.52 2.92 17.04
N MET A 158 -17.94 1.78 16.49
CA MET A 158 -19.36 1.44 16.37
C MET A 158 -19.98 1.20 17.74
N LEU A 159 -19.32 0.41 18.61
CA LEU A 159 -19.78 0.15 19.96
C LEU A 159 -19.96 1.45 20.76
N LEU A 160 -19.02 2.40 20.69
CA LEU A 160 -19.15 3.70 21.35
C LEU A 160 -20.38 4.49 20.92
N LYS A 161 -20.81 4.36 19.67
CA LYS A 161 -22.05 4.97 19.18
C LYS A 161 -23.29 4.25 19.72
N GLU A 162 -23.24 2.92 19.84
CA GLU A 162 -24.36 2.14 20.37
C GLU A 162 -24.52 2.31 21.89
N ILE A 163 -23.45 2.49 22.65
CA ILE A 163 -23.49 2.74 24.11
C ILE A 163 -24.34 3.98 24.47
N THR A 164 -24.44 4.96 23.56
CA THR A 164 -25.32 6.12 23.78
C THR A 164 -26.80 5.74 23.85
N LYS A 165 -27.20 4.62 23.22
CA LYS A 165 -28.57 4.09 23.22
C LYS A 165 -28.74 2.90 24.16
N HIS A 166 -27.66 2.16 24.39
CA HIS A 166 -27.58 0.91 25.13
C HIS A 166 -26.43 0.97 26.14
N PRO A 167 -26.61 1.69 27.31
CA PRO A 167 -25.56 1.87 28.30
C PRO A 167 -24.99 0.57 28.89
N GLU A 168 -25.76 -0.51 28.88
CA GLU A 168 -25.39 -1.84 29.34
C GLU A 168 -24.22 -2.44 28.52
N LEU A 169 -23.98 -1.98 27.30
CA LEU A 169 -22.87 -2.43 26.45
C LEU A 169 -21.50 -1.88 26.90
N LYS A 170 -21.46 -0.93 27.85
CA LYS A 170 -20.24 -0.27 28.30
C LYS A 170 -19.20 -1.26 28.84
N ASP A 171 -19.63 -2.29 29.54
CA ASP A 171 -18.74 -3.29 30.14
C ASP A 171 -17.99 -4.13 29.08
N THR A 172 -18.52 -4.20 27.87
CA THR A 172 -17.86 -4.88 26.75
C THR A 172 -16.73 -4.07 26.13
N LEU A 173 -16.59 -2.79 26.47
CA LEU A 173 -15.61 -1.89 25.88
C LEU A 173 -14.17 -2.30 26.20
N GLU A 174 -13.94 -2.81 27.43
CA GLU A 174 -12.64 -3.23 27.90
C GLU A 174 -11.98 -4.29 26.99
N ILE A 175 -12.76 -5.24 26.48
CA ILE A 175 -12.29 -6.28 25.56
C ILE A 175 -11.72 -5.68 24.26
N TRP A 176 -12.33 -4.61 23.77
CA TRP A 176 -11.86 -3.90 22.58
C TRP A 176 -10.64 -3.04 22.88
N ASP A 177 -10.58 -2.42 24.04
CA ASP A 177 -9.46 -1.61 24.49
C ASP A 177 -8.19 -2.46 24.66
N GLU A 178 -8.28 -3.61 25.32
CA GLU A 178 -7.17 -4.56 25.43
C GLU A 178 -6.62 -5.00 24.07
N LYS A 179 -7.51 -5.34 23.13
CA LYS A 179 -7.10 -5.72 21.76
C LYS A 179 -6.41 -4.57 21.04
N LEU A 180 -6.94 -3.34 21.16
CA LEU A 180 -6.33 -2.16 20.54
C LEU A 180 -4.95 -1.87 21.12
N VAL A 181 -4.78 -1.97 22.43
CA VAL A 181 -3.48 -1.81 23.10
C VAL A 181 -2.50 -2.85 22.58
N LYS A 182 -2.88 -4.13 22.57
CA LYS A 182 -2.02 -5.22 22.09
C LYS A 182 -1.54 -5.00 20.66
N PHE A 183 -2.45 -4.71 19.74
CA PHE A 183 -2.10 -4.48 18.33
C PHE A 183 -1.36 -3.15 18.15
N GLY A 184 -1.77 -2.10 18.86
CA GLY A 184 -1.16 -0.77 18.78
C GLY A 184 0.30 -0.77 19.22
N VAL A 185 0.62 -1.41 20.36
CA VAL A 185 2.00 -1.57 20.83
C VAL A 185 2.87 -2.28 19.79
N SER A 186 2.34 -3.34 19.18
CA SER A 186 3.06 -4.08 18.13
C SER A 186 3.32 -3.22 16.89
N ILE A 187 2.34 -2.42 16.46
CA ILE A 187 2.48 -1.47 15.34
C ILE A 187 3.53 -0.41 15.64
N ILE A 188 3.49 0.18 16.84
CA ILE A 188 4.45 1.21 17.27
C ILE A 188 5.88 0.65 17.24
N LYS A 189 6.11 -0.53 17.79
CA LYS A 189 7.41 -1.21 17.80
C LYS A 189 7.93 -1.43 16.38
N GLU A 190 7.10 -1.91 15.46
CA GLU A 190 7.51 -2.15 14.07
C GLU A 190 7.83 -0.85 13.33
N ARG A 191 7.03 0.21 13.52
CA ARG A 191 7.31 1.53 12.93
C ARG A 191 8.61 2.13 13.48
N PHE A 192 8.82 2.05 14.79
CA PHE A 192 10.03 2.54 15.44
C PHE A 192 11.27 1.82 14.89
N SER A 193 11.29 0.50 14.94
CA SER A 193 12.39 -0.31 14.42
C SER A 193 12.63 -0.11 12.92
N TYR A 194 11.59 0.17 12.14
CA TYR A 194 11.74 0.49 10.72
C TYR A 194 12.47 1.83 10.52
N LEU A 195 12.07 2.87 11.26
CA LEU A 195 12.69 4.19 11.16
C LEU A 195 14.14 4.19 11.68
N GLU A 196 14.45 3.45 12.74
CA GLU A 196 15.83 3.29 13.21
C GLU A 196 16.76 2.72 12.14
N ARG A 197 16.28 1.72 11.39
CA ARG A 197 17.05 1.13 10.28
C ARG A 197 17.10 2.03 9.05
N LEU A 198 16.08 2.84 8.82
CA LEU A 198 16.00 3.73 7.67
C LEU A 198 16.86 4.99 7.87
N GLN A 199 16.98 5.49 9.10
CA GLN A 199 17.67 6.72 9.43
C GLN A 199 19.08 6.84 8.81
N PRO A 200 20.03 5.90 9.02
CA PRO A 200 21.37 6.03 8.47
C PRO A 200 21.39 6.04 6.94
N ILE A 201 20.52 5.27 6.31
CA ILE A 201 20.42 5.19 4.84
C ILE A 201 19.93 6.52 4.26
N VAL A 202 18.89 7.11 4.86
CA VAL A 202 18.31 8.38 4.40
C VAL A 202 19.29 9.52 4.64
N GLU A 203 20.00 9.53 5.77
CA GLU A 203 21.01 10.53 6.10
C GLU A 203 22.16 10.52 5.10
N GLU A 204 22.69 9.35 4.77
CA GLU A 204 23.74 9.20 3.74
C GLU A 204 23.30 9.71 2.37
N ILE A 205 22.09 9.30 1.91
CA ILE A 205 21.55 9.76 0.63
C ILE A 205 21.32 11.28 0.64
N TYR A 206 20.78 11.81 1.73
CA TYR A 206 20.49 13.24 1.84
C TYR A 206 21.76 14.09 1.88
N HIS A 207 22.80 13.64 2.57
CA HIS A 207 24.13 14.27 2.54
C HIS A 207 24.69 14.35 1.11
N GLY A 208 24.53 13.29 0.31
CA GLY A 208 24.92 13.29 -1.10
C GLY A 208 24.16 14.34 -1.93
N ILE A 209 22.83 14.43 -1.74
CA ILE A 209 21.96 15.37 -2.47
C ILE A 209 22.21 16.84 -2.06
N SER A 210 22.37 17.09 -0.76
CA SER A 210 22.56 18.44 -0.21
C SER A 210 24.00 18.94 -0.30
N SER A 211 24.94 18.14 -0.85
CA SER A 211 26.39 18.41 -0.84
C SER A 211 26.88 18.69 0.59
N GLN A 212 26.41 17.93 1.56
CA GLN A 212 26.74 18.00 3.00
C GLN A 212 26.37 19.33 3.70
N LYS A 213 25.51 20.15 3.07
CA LYS A 213 25.11 21.45 3.63
C LYS A 213 24.00 21.36 4.66
N GLU A 214 23.25 20.26 4.67
CA GLU A 214 22.08 20.10 5.51
C GLU A 214 22.09 18.72 6.19
N HIS A 215 21.56 18.68 7.41
CA HIS A 215 21.33 17.44 8.15
C HIS A 215 19.86 17.05 8.10
N PHE A 216 19.61 15.76 7.90
CA PHE A 216 18.28 15.20 7.91
C PHE A 216 18.15 14.13 8.98
N SER A 217 17.10 14.20 9.79
CA SER A 217 16.80 13.17 10.78
C SER A 217 15.36 12.73 10.74
N LEU A 218 15.13 11.44 11.00
CA LEU A 218 13.82 10.84 11.19
C LEU A 218 13.58 10.61 12.67
N LYS A 219 12.48 11.13 13.22
CA LYS A 219 12.07 10.90 14.59
C LYS A 219 10.66 10.30 14.63
N TYR A 220 10.51 9.22 15.37
CA TYR A 220 9.19 8.68 15.69
C TYR A 220 8.68 9.33 16.97
N ASP A 221 7.71 10.23 16.85
CA ASP A 221 7.05 10.85 17.99
C ASP A 221 5.75 10.10 18.30
N SER A 222 5.68 9.56 19.51
CA SER A 222 4.51 8.83 20.01
C SER A 222 4.27 9.18 21.47
N SER A 223 3.03 9.46 21.81
CA SER A 223 2.61 9.71 23.20
C SER A 223 2.83 8.49 24.12
N PHE A 224 3.02 7.30 23.57
CA PHE A 224 3.26 6.06 24.32
C PHE A 224 4.75 5.75 24.56
N LEU A 225 5.66 6.52 23.97
CA LEU A 225 7.12 6.35 24.11
C LEU A 225 7.76 7.49 24.94
N LYS A 226 6.94 8.25 25.64
CA LYS A 226 7.38 9.31 26.57
C LYS A 226 7.64 8.75 27.94
#